data_cf8a67deef52c0eae751932f5dcc05b1
#
_entry.id   cf8a67deef52c0eae751932f5dcc05b1
#
_cell.length_a   1.000
_cell.length_b   1.000
_cell.length_c   1.000
_cell.angle_alpha   90.00
_cell.angle_beta   90.00
_cell.angle_gamma   90.00
#
_symmetry.space_group_name_H-M   'P 1'
#
loop_
_entity.id
_entity.type
_entity.pdbx_description
1 polymer ?
#
loop_
_entity_poly.entity_id
_entity_poly.type
_entity_poly.pdbx_seq_one_letter_code
_entity_poly.pdbx_strand_id
1 'polypeptide(L)'
;DTMDLWINIQRDELGELLQKIDGLVLNDAEAKLLAEDENLVRAGHTIRAMGPKFVVIKKGEHGAMFFSEHEMYVMPAFPTEKVLDPTGAGDSFAGGMMGHLAALGRFDPQALKEALAYGTVTASFTVEDFSLDQLEKLDRSMVDQRFKDYRQMLSF
;
A
#
# COMPACT_ATOMS: atom_id res chain seq x y z
N ASP A 1 4.59 -7.88 1.99
CA ASP A 1 3.53 -8.25 1.07
C ASP A 1 3.30 -9.77 1.12
N THR A 2 2.15 -10.22 0.68
CA THR A 2 1.82 -11.64 0.54
C THR A 2 1.22 -11.89 -0.84
N MET A 3 0.80 -13.10 -1.12
CA MET A 3 0.10 -13.45 -2.35
C MET A 3 -0.85 -14.62 -2.09
N ASP A 4 -1.85 -14.75 -2.94
CA ASP A 4 -2.90 -15.77 -2.89
C ASP A 4 -2.34 -17.20 -2.79
N LEU A 5 -1.20 -17.47 -3.45
CA LEU A 5 -0.51 -18.76 -3.36
C LEU A 5 -0.21 -19.13 -1.90
N TRP A 6 0.48 -18.26 -1.16
CA TRP A 6 0.87 -18.53 0.24
C TRP A 6 -0.35 -18.61 1.17
N ILE A 7 -1.37 -17.80 0.94
CA ILE A 7 -2.62 -17.84 1.70
C ILE A 7 -3.31 -19.19 1.54
N ASN A 8 -3.25 -19.79 0.35
CA ASN A 8 -3.92 -21.06 0.05
C ASN A 8 -3.12 -22.31 0.50
N ILE A 9 -1.79 -22.30 0.38
CA ILE A 9 -0.99 -23.51 0.56
C ILE A 9 -0.09 -23.50 1.79
N GLN A 10 0.15 -22.34 2.42
CA GLN A 10 1.01 -22.18 3.61
C GLN A 10 0.37 -21.26 4.65
N ARG A 11 -0.90 -21.45 4.92
CA ARG A 11 -1.70 -20.55 5.77
C ARG A 11 -1.20 -20.53 7.23
N ASP A 12 -0.80 -21.66 7.76
CA ASP A 12 -0.32 -21.77 9.13
C ASP A 12 1.01 -21.06 9.31
N GLU A 13 1.96 -21.29 8.40
CA GLU A 13 3.27 -20.61 8.39
C GLU A 13 3.13 -19.11 8.16
N LEU A 14 2.19 -18.70 7.29
CA LEU A 14 1.86 -17.29 7.11
C LEU A 14 1.32 -16.69 8.40
N GLY A 15 0.44 -17.41 9.12
CA GLY A 15 -0.09 -16.98 10.41
C GLY A 15 1.01 -16.77 11.46
N GLU A 16 2.00 -17.67 11.52
CA GLU A 16 3.17 -17.51 12.40
C GLU A 16 4.06 -16.31 11.99
N LEU A 17 4.20 -16.05 10.69
CA LEU A 17 4.96 -14.91 10.19
C LEU A 17 4.28 -13.59 10.54
N LEU A 18 2.94 -13.52 10.41
CA LEU A 18 2.16 -12.31 10.71
C LEU A 18 2.35 -11.85 12.17
N GLN A 19 2.59 -12.75 13.10
CA GLN A 19 2.89 -12.42 14.50
C GLN A 19 4.27 -11.79 14.71
N LYS A 20 5.16 -11.85 13.72
CA LYS A 20 6.56 -11.40 13.82
C LYS A 20 6.84 -10.12 13.03
N ILE A 21 5.90 -9.64 12.24
CA ILE A 21 6.06 -8.46 11.39
C ILE A 21 5.31 -7.26 11.94
N ASP A 22 5.81 -6.05 11.65
CA ASP A 22 5.17 -4.81 12.08
C ASP A 22 4.02 -4.38 11.17
N GLY A 23 4.08 -4.68 9.88
CA GLY A 23 3.05 -4.29 8.94
C GLY A 23 2.89 -5.26 7.78
N LEU A 24 1.67 -5.33 7.26
CA LEU A 24 1.33 -6.11 6.07
C LEU A 24 0.71 -5.19 5.02
N VAL A 25 1.20 -5.31 3.78
CA VAL A 25 0.62 -4.67 2.60
C VAL A 25 0.09 -5.78 1.70
N LEU A 26 -1.16 -5.72 1.26
CA LEU A 26 -1.77 -6.73 0.40
C LEU A 26 -2.86 -6.10 -0.48
N ASN A 27 -3.32 -6.79 -1.52
CA ASN A 27 -4.44 -6.33 -2.31
C ASN A 27 -5.80 -6.73 -1.69
N ASP A 28 -6.88 -6.22 -2.23
CA ASP A 28 -8.24 -6.46 -1.74
C ASP A 28 -8.70 -7.92 -1.88
N ALA A 29 -8.30 -8.61 -2.95
CA ALA A 29 -8.60 -10.03 -3.15
C ALA A 29 -7.85 -10.90 -2.11
N GLU A 30 -6.57 -10.63 -1.91
CA GLU A 30 -5.75 -11.28 -0.88
C GLU A 30 -6.30 -11.02 0.52
N ALA A 31 -6.75 -9.79 0.80
CA ALA A 31 -7.31 -9.43 2.10
C ALA A 31 -8.60 -10.23 2.39
N LYS A 32 -9.50 -10.32 1.42
CA LYS A 32 -10.73 -11.12 1.53
C LYS A 32 -10.42 -12.59 1.73
N LEU A 33 -9.47 -13.12 0.95
CA LEU A 33 -9.06 -14.52 1.04
C LEU A 33 -8.43 -14.85 2.41
N LEU A 34 -7.53 -13.99 2.89
CA LEU A 34 -6.83 -14.20 4.16
C LEU A 34 -7.78 -14.09 5.35
N ALA A 35 -8.68 -13.12 5.33
CA ALA A 35 -9.66 -12.89 6.40
C ALA A 35 -10.90 -13.77 6.32
N GLU A 36 -11.13 -14.45 5.20
CA GLU A 36 -12.37 -15.17 4.87
C GLU A 36 -13.63 -14.26 5.01
N ASP A 37 -13.50 -13.00 4.61
CA ASP A 37 -14.56 -12.01 4.71
C ASP A 37 -14.57 -11.07 3.49
N GLU A 38 -15.73 -10.95 2.84
CA GLU A 38 -15.94 -10.09 1.69
C GLU A 38 -15.93 -8.58 2.03
N ASN A 39 -16.14 -8.22 3.29
CA ASN A 39 -16.11 -6.84 3.73
C ASN A 39 -14.69 -6.40 4.10
N LEU A 40 -14.11 -5.51 3.31
CA LEU A 40 -12.72 -5.07 3.49
C LEU A 40 -12.44 -4.37 4.84
N VAL A 41 -13.44 -3.73 5.46
CA VAL A 41 -13.26 -3.12 6.77
C VAL A 41 -13.10 -4.20 7.83
N ARG A 42 -13.97 -5.22 7.84
CA ARG A 42 -13.83 -6.35 8.75
C ARG A 42 -12.56 -7.14 8.46
N ALA A 43 -12.26 -7.40 7.18
CA ALA A 43 -11.04 -8.09 6.76
C ALA A 43 -9.78 -7.38 7.30
N GLY A 44 -9.69 -6.06 7.15
CA GLY A 44 -8.56 -5.29 7.67
C GLY A 44 -8.38 -5.41 9.18
N HIS A 45 -9.47 -5.33 9.95
CA HIS A 45 -9.41 -5.53 11.39
C HIS A 45 -9.05 -6.97 11.78
N THR A 46 -9.59 -7.97 11.09
CA THR A 46 -9.29 -9.38 11.30
C THR A 46 -7.79 -9.66 11.05
N ILE A 47 -7.26 -9.22 9.91
CA ILE A 47 -5.85 -9.42 9.57
C ILE A 47 -4.93 -8.70 10.56
N ARG A 48 -5.27 -7.48 10.98
CA ARG A 48 -4.50 -6.79 12.02
C ARG A 48 -4.47 -7.59 13.33
N ALA A 49 -5.60 -8.21 13.71
CA ALA A 49 -5.66 -9.04 14.92
C ALA A 49 -4.83 -10.32 14.83
N MET A 50 -4.41 -10.74 13.62
CA MET A 50 -3.49 -11.88 13.42
C MET A 50 -2.05 -11.57 13.82
N GLY A 51 -1.67 -10.29 14.08
CA GLY A 51 -0.33 -9.95 14.59
C GLY A 51 0.22 -8.59 14.15
N PRO A 52 0.10 -8.15 12.89
CA PRO A 52 0.70 -6.91 12.42
C PRO A 52 0.19 -5.69 13.18
N LYS A 53 1.07 -4.72 13.47
CA LYS A 53 0.68 -3.44 14.09
C LYS A 53 -0.17 -2.58 13.14
N PHE A 54 0.07 -2.71 11.84
CA PHE A 54 -0.76 -2.08 10.81
C PHE A 54 -0.95 -2.97 9.58
N VAL A 55 -2.04 -2.72 8.86
CA VAL A 55 -2.37 -3.40 7.60
C VAL A 55 -2.73 -2.34 6.56
N VAL A 56 -2.24 -2.51 5.34
CA VAL A 56 -2.60 -1.70 4.18
C VAL A 56 -3.25 -2.60 3.14
N ILE A 57 -4.50 -2.29 2.78
CA ILE A 57 -5.23 -2.99 1.71
C ILE A 57 -5.25 -2.10 0.47
N LYS A 58 -4.52 -2.49 -0.56
CA LYS A 58 -4.50 -1.85 -1.88
C LYS A 58 -5.77 -2.22 -2.66
N LYS A 59 -6.41 -1.25 -3.31
CA LYS A 59 -7.66 -1.45 -4.08
C LYS A 59 -7.55 -0.94 -5.52
N GLY A 60 -6.36 -1.01 -6.11
CA GLY A 60 -6.10 -0.53 -7.45
C GLY A 60 -6.49 0.94 -7.64
N GLU A 61 -7.31 1.23 -8.64
CA GLU A 61 -7.82 2.57 -8.95
C GLU A 61 -8.65 3.21 -7.84
N HIS A 62 -9.13 2.43 -6.88
CA HIS A 62 -9.89 2.92 -5.72
C HIS A 62 -9.00 3.27 -4.52
N GLY A 63 -7.67 3.26 -4.69
CA GLY A 63 -6.72 3.67 -3.66
C GLY A 63 -6.40 2.59 -2.64
N ALA A 64 -6.25 2.97 -1.37
CA ALA A 64 -5.87 2.06 -0.29
C ALA A 64 -6.61 2.35 1.01
N MET A 65 -6.72 1.33 1.85
CA MET A 65 -7.23 1.43 3.22
C MET A 65 -6.10 1.08 4.18
N PHE A 66 -6.00 1.83 5.25
CA PHE A 66 -5.04 1.62 6.33
C PHE A 66 -5.77 1.27 7.62
N PHE A 67 -5.21 0.32 8.37
CA PHE A 67 -5.73 -0.13 9.65
C PHE A 67 -4.59 -0.23 10.66
N SER A 68 -4.76 0.38 11.82
CA SER A 68 -3.91 0.20 12.98
C SER A 68 -4.77 -0.06 14.24
N GLU A 69 -4.16 -0.08 15.39
CA GLU A 69 -4.90 -0.25 16.66
C GLU A 69 -5.85 0.93 16.92
N HIS A 70 -5.44 2.14 16.55
CA HIS A 70 -6.14 3.37 16.92
C HIS A 70 -6.76 4.10 15.75
N GLU A 71 -6.38 3.78 14.53
CA GLU A 71 -6.77 4.53 13.33
C GLU A 71 -7.14 3.61 12.18
N MET A 72 -8.19 4.01 11.48
CA MET A 72 -8.51 3.55 10.13
C MET A 72 -8.68 4.78 9.25
N TYR A 73 -8.07 4.77 8.07
CA TYR A 73 -8.32 5.80 7.07
C TYR A 73 -8.24 5.24 5.65
N VAL A 74 -8.81 6.00 4.72
CA VAL A 74 -8.85 5.65 3.30
C VAL A 74 -8.09 6.73 2.53
N MET A 75 -7.26 6.30 1.60
CA MET A 75 -6.51 7.18 0.72
C MET A 75 -6.88 6.85 -0.73
N PRO A 76 -7.37 7.81 -1.54
CA PRO A 76 -7.70 7.56 -2.94
C PRO A 76 -6.44 7.26 -3.76
N ALA A 77 -6.58 6.67 -4.94
CA ALA A 77 -5.49 6.60 -5.89
C ALA A 77 -5.14 8.00 -6.42
N PHE A 78 -3.91 8.20 -6.88
CA PHE A 78 -3.59 9.39 -7.65
C PHE A 78 -4.29 9.33 -9.02
N PRO A 79 -5.08 10.34 -9.40
CA PRO A 79 -5.77 10.31 -10.68
C PRO A 79 -4.76 10.46 -11.83
N THR A 80 -4.74 9.51 -12.74
CA THR A 80 -3.95 9.56 -13.98
C THR A 80 -4.83 9.25 -15.18
N GLU A 81 -4.63 9.97 -16.28
CA GLU A 81 -5.34 9.73 -17.53
C GLU A 81 -4.70 8.59 -18.35
N LYS A 82 -3.41 8.33 -18.10
CA LYS A 82 -2.63 7.35 -18.83
C LYS A 82 -2.39 6.12 -17.97
N VAL A 83 -3.11 5.06 -18.24
CA VAL A 83 -2.87 3.74 -17.64
C VAL A 83 -2.52 2.77 -18.76
N LEU A 84 -1.25 2.34 -18.80
CA LEU A 84 -0.74 1.40 -19.80
C LEU A 84 -0.63 -0.01 -19.23
N ASP A 85 0.06 -0.16 -18.10
CA ASP A 85 0.30 -1.46 -17.47
C ASP A 85 0.29 -1.34 -15.95
N PRO A 86 -0.67 -1.96 -15.25
CA PRO A 86 -0.73 -1.95 -13.79
C PRO A 86 0.25 -2.93 -13.13
N THR A 87 0.98 -3.74 -13.91
CA THR A 87 1.94 -4.72 -13.38
C THR A 87 3.05 -4.02 -12.59
N GLY A 88 3.32 -4.51 -11.39
CA GLY A 88 4.33 -3.92 -10.51
C GLY A 88 3.89 -2.67 -9.75
N ALA A 89 2.68 -2.14 -9.96
CA ALA A 89 2.19 -0.98 -9.22
C ALA A 89 2.10 -1.25 -7.71
N GLY A 90 1.73 -2.48 -7.33
CA GLY A 90 1.71 -2.91 -5.93
C GLY A 90 3.08 -2.91 -5.29
N ASP A 91 4.09 -3.41 -6.00
CA ASP A 91 5.48 -3.45 -5.53
C ASP A 91 6.07 -2.04 -5.45
N SER A 92 5.76 -1.19 -6.43
CA SER A 92 6.16 0.22 -6.44
C SER A 92 5.50 1.00 -5.32
N PHE A 93 4.24 0.70 -4.99
CA PHE A 93 3.57 1.26 -3.82
C PHE A 93 4.32 0.88 -2.54
N ALA A 94 4.62 -0.39 -2.33
CA ALA A 94 5.35 -0.86 -1.16
C ALA A 94 6.76 -0.27 -1.11
N GLY A 95 7.46 -0.22 -2.23
CA GLY A 95 8.78 0.38 -2.37
C GLY A 95 8.80 1.88 -2.03
N GLY A 96 7.85 2.65 -2.58
CA GLY A 96 7.70 4.08 -2.30
C GLY A 96 7.37 4.36 -0.83
N MET A 97 6.46 3.58 -0.25
CA MET A 97 6.11 3.65 1.16
C MET A 97 7.32 3.36 2.06
N MET A 98 8.00 2.24 1.84
CA MET A 98 9.15 1.82 2.66
C MET A 98 10.36 2.73 2.47
N GLY A 99 10.61 3.18 1.25
CA GLY A 99 11.69 4.12 0.96
C GLY A 99 11.50 5.46 1.68
N HIS A 100 10.26 5.97 1.73
CA HIS A 100 9.96 7.19 2.48
C HIS A 100 10.13 6.99 3.99
N LEU A 101 9.63 5.90 4.57
CA LEU A 101 9.82 5.60 6.00
C LEU A 101 11.30 5.45 6.36
N ALA A 102 12.07 4.79 5.52
CA ALA A 102 13.52 4.65 5.71
C ALA A 102 14.24 6.02 5.70
N ALA A 103 13.84 6.91 4.79
CA ALA A 103 14.40 8.26 4.72
C ALA A 103 14.02 9.14 5.93
N LEU A 104 12.81 8.97 6.47
CA LEU A 104 12.36 9.68 7.67
C LEU A 104 13.00 9.14 8.95
N GLY A 105 13.33 7.86 9.01
CA GLY A 105 13.85 7.19 10.20
C GLY A 105 12.86 7.11 11.36
N ARG A 106 11.55 7.21 11.09
CA ARG A 106 10.50 7.16 12.11
C ARG A 106 9.24 6.43 11.59
N PHE A 107 8.45 5.89 12.54
CA PHE A 107 7.27 5.04 12.30
C PHE A 107 6.05 5.48 13.11
N ASP A 108 5.91 6.77 13.37
CA ASP A 108 4.71 7.30 13.99
C ASP A 108 3.52 7.37 13.02
N PRO A 109 2.27 7.58 13.49
CA PRO A 109 1.08 7.61 12.63
C PRO A 109 1.17 8.64 11.49
N GLN A 110 1.79 9.79 11.73
CA GLN A 110 1.95 10.82 10.71
C GLN A 110 2.94 10.36 9.61
N ALA A 111 4.06 9.74 10.00
CA ALA A 111 5.03 9.18 9.07
C ALA A 111 4.39 8.08 8.20
N LEU A 112 3.55 7.23 8.79
CA LEU A 112 2.82 6.20 8.05
C LEU A 112 1.83 6.79 7.04
N LYS A 113 1.10 7.85 7.38
CA LYS A 113 0.21 8.56 6.44
C LYS A 113 0.98 9.17 5.27
N GLU A 114 2.10 9.83 5.55
CA GLU A 114 2.96 10.38 4.51
C GLU A 114 3.55 9.27 3.62
N ALA A 115 4.00 8.17 4.22
CA ALA A 115 4.55 7.04 3.49
C ALA A 115 3.52 6.39 2.55
N LEU A 116 2.27 6.23 2.98
CA LEU A 116 1.19 5.76 2.12
C LEU A 116 0.95 6.68 0.91
N ALA A 117 0.99 7.99 1.14
CA ALA A 117 0.87 8.94 0.04
C ALA A 117 2.05 8.85 -0.94
N TYR A 118 3.28 8.67 -0.44
CA TYR A 118 4.45 8.40 -1.30
C TYR A 118 4.32 7.08 -2.05
N GLY A 119 3.82 6.02 -1.42
CA GLY A 119 3.51 4.75 -2.08
C GLY A 119 2.50 4.92 -3.21
N THR A 120 1.41 5.64 -2.95
CA THR A 120 0.37 5.96 -3.95
C THR A 120 0.93 6.74 -5.13
N VAL A 121 1.74 7.76 -4.86
CA VAL A 121 2.39 8.59 -5.89
C VAL A 121 3.38 7.75 -6.71
N THR A 122 4.21 6.92 -6.08
CA THR A 122 5.16 6.07 -6.78
C THR A 122 4.44 5.07 -7.69
N ALA A 123 3.40 4.40 -7.19
CA ALA A 123 2.58 3.49 -7.97
C ALA A 123 1.92 4.16 -9.18
N SER A 124 1.53 5.44 -9.05
CA SER A 124 0.93 6.17 -10.17
C SER A 124 1.89 6.40 -11.34
N PHE A 125 3.18 6.50 -11.10
CA PHE A 125 4.18 6.55 -12.19
C PHE A 125 4.33 5.20 -12.88
N THR A 126 4.28 4.09 -12.13
CA THR A 126 4.44 2.74 -12.69
C THR A 126 3.35 2.44 -13.71
N VAL A 127 2.11 2.79 -13.44
CA VAL A 127 0.99 2.49 -14.36
C VAL A 127 1.00 3.33 -15.65
N GLU A 128 1.79 4.40 -15.72
CA GLU A 128 1.84 5.33 -16.86
C GLU A 128 2.72 4.84 -18.02
N ASP A 129 3.55 3.81 -17.80
CA ASP A 129 4.44 3.23 -18.83
C ASP A 129 4.52 1.71 -18.66
N PHE A 130 5.27 1.05 -19.53
CA PHE A 130 5.47 -0.40 -19.46
C PHE A 130 6.62 -0.75 -18.53
N SER A 131 6.43 -1.78 -17.69
CA SER A 131 7.47 -2.32 -16.80
C SER A 131 8.11 -1.24 -15.90
N LEU A 132 9.43 -1.08 -15.94
CA LEU A 132 10.22 -0.12 -15.17
C LEU A 132 10.54 1.18 -15.94
N ASP A 133 10.09 1.30 -17.19
CA ASP A 133 10.50 2.36 -18.10
C ASP A 133 10.27 3.78 -17.57
N GLN A 134 9.17 3.97 -16.84
CA GLN A 134 8.89 5.25 -16.19
C GLN A 134 9.67 5.41 -14.88
N LEU A 135 9.80 4.35 -14.09
CA LEU A 135 10.52 4.42 -12.81
C LEU A 135 12.01 4.71 -12.98
N GLU A 136 12.65 4.19 -14.04
CA GLU A 136 14.06 4.47 -14.34
C GLU A 136 14.33 5.93 -14.69
N LYS A 137 13.32 6.67 -15.12
CA LYS A 137 13.38 8.10 -15.48
C LYS A 137 13.10 9.02 -14.29
N LEU A 138 12.59 8.46 -13.17
CA LEU A 138 12.21 9.26 -12.01
C LEU A 138 13.42 9.77 -11.24
N ASP A 139 13.34 11.02 -10.86
CA ASP A 139 14.17 11.58 -9.80
C ASP A 139 13.29 11.95 -8.58
N ARG A 140 13.94 12.26 -7.48
CA ARG A 140 13.26 12.61 -6.23
C ARG A 140 12.38 13.85 -6.39
N SER A 141 12.78 14.81 -7.22
CA SER A 141 12.03 16.06 -7.40
C SER A 141 10.69 15.83 -8.09
N MET A 142 10.61 14.91 -9.03
CA MET A 142 9.38 14.52 -9.73
C MET A 142 8.38 13.86 -8.75
N VAL A 143 8.87 12.97 -7.91
CA VAL A 143 8.05 12.29 -6.89
C VAL A 143 7.53 13.33 -5.87
N ASP A 144 8.41 14.21 -5.37
CA ASP A 144 8.05 15.24 -4.40
C ASP A 144 7.07 16.27 -4.98
N GLN A 145 7.18 16.58 -6.29
CA GLN A 145 6.20 17.46 -6.94
C GLN A 145 4.83 16.80 -7.03
N ARG A 146 4.76 15.55 -7.53
CA ARG A 146 3.48 14.81 -7.59
C ARG A 146 2.88 14.57 -6.20
N PHE A 147 3.71 14.39 -5.18
CA PHE A 147 3.24 14.32 -3.79
C PHE A 147 2.61 15.63 -3.32
N LYS A 148 3.18 16.79 -3.67
CA LYS A 148 2.57 18.10 -3.35
C LYS A 148 1.23 18.27 -4.04
N ASP A 149 1.15 17.93 -5.33
CA ASP A 149 -0.10 17.99 -6.10
C ASP A 149 -1.16 17.07 -5.48
N TYR A 150 -0.78 15.85 -5.11
CA TYR A 150 -1.65 14.90 -4.44
C TYR A 150 -2.18 15.41 -3.08
N ARG A 151 -1.30 15.98 -2.26
CA ARG A 151 -1.73 16.62 -1.00
C ARG A 151 -2.70 17.77 -1.22
N GLN A 152 -2.49 18.57 -2.24
CA GLN A 152 -3.39 19.68 -2.59
C GLN A 152 -4.77 19.17 -3.00
N MET A 153 -4.85 18.07 -3.75
CA MET A 153 -6.13 17.44 -4.11
C MET A 153 -6.92 16.93 -2.91
N LEU A 154 -6.23 16.53 -1.84
CA LEU A 154 -6.85 15.97 -0.63
C LEU A 154 -7.14 17.01 0.45
N SER A 155 -6.72 18.27 0.26
CA SER A 155 -6.98 19.34 1.24
C SER A 155 -8.34 20.00 1.00
N PHE A 156 -9.04 20.29 2.10
CA PHE A 156 -10.34 20.99 2.10
C PHE A 156 -10.17 22.38 2.68
#